data_5dfc7976d378a660f095788496795577
#
_entry.id   5dfc7976d378a660f095788496795577
#
_cell.length_a   1.000
_cell.length_b   1.000
_cell.length_c   1.000
_cell.angle_alpha   90.00
_cell.angle_beta   90.00
_cell.angle_gamma   90.00
#
_symmetry.space_group_name_H-M   'P 1'
#
loop_
_entity.id
_entity.type
_entity.pdbx_description
1 polymer ?
#
loop_
_entity_poly.entity_id
_entity_poly.type
_entity_poly.pdbx_seq_one_letter_code
_entity_poly.pdbx_strand_id
1 'polypeptide(L)'
;SAVLELEGGKLGDFYNTLWFPVKSALDEYRVQQKIFTKEYSMLVASVDFDSTEITANEFAMVSDESRAYTFGSESGGSKGKIELLGAMLHTGNDSNFKKLLLGRKWGKLNEDGTLDSTAFKAFEKRMQDEGILTEQDYKFLQAVWDLNERMLPLLQKAHRETEGYYFKTVKATPIINRFGEFRGGYVPAKGDPYMTDVEIKEELSVLKSEFKNSLPKVESGMTKERNERFYQPLSLHLGYMTKHIDDTLRYAYVQPVLQDTLKVVNNKDFTEKLAIINPVVKDEMIIPWLQTAATQKTYSPSKLGTQFDRLIATGKRRTGIAIMFANIGNAFQQLTGLFPALIKVKPKYLRN
;
A
#
# COMPACT_ATOMS: atom_id res chain seq x y z
N SER A 1 -21.57 -14.62 -21.20
CA SER A 1 -20.80 -13.40 -21.05
C SER A 1 -20.74 -12.68 -22.39
N ALA A 2 -20.69 -11.36 -22.39
CA ALA A 2 -20.66 -10.56 -23.61
C ALA A 2 -19.47 -10.87 -24.53
N VAL A 3 -18.36 -11.35 -24.00
CA VAL A 3 -17.21 -11.82 -24.77
C VAL A 3 -17.56 -13.09 -25.55
N LEU A 4 -18.34 -14.01 -24.95
CA LEU A 4 -18.85 -15.20 -25.62
C LEU A 4 -19.84 -14.83 -26.76
N GLU A 5 -20.65 -13.77 -26.57
CA GLU A 5 -21.57 -13.28 -27.60
C GLU A 5 -20.84 -12.62 -28.78
N LEU A 6 -19.71 -11.89 -28.50
CA LEU A 6 -18.85 -11.30 -29.53
C LEU A 6 -18.15 -12.37 -30.40
N GLU A 7 -17.92 -13.55 -29.86
CA GLU A 7 -17.26 -14.67 -30.54
C GLU A 7 -18.22 -15.78 -30.98
N GLY A 8 -19.52 -15.44 -31.13
CA GLY A 8 -20.55 -16.37 -31.63
C GLY A 8 -20.85 -17.53 -30.68
N GLY A 9 -20.68 -17.31 -29.36
CA GLY A 9 -21.00 -18.31 -28.33
C GLY A 9 -19.87 -19.31 -28.03
N LYS A 10 -18.70 -19.15 -28.65
CA LYS A 10 -17.50 -19.98 -28.41
C LYS A 10 -16.41 -19.17 -27.72
N LEU A 11 -15.57 -19.85 -26.93
CA LEU A 11 -14.35 -19.26 -26.36
C LEU A 11 -13.30 -19.13 -27.48
N GLY A 12 -13.18 -17.94 -28.06
CA GLY A 12 -12.29 -17.66 -29.17
C GLY A 12 -10.98 -16.98 -28.75
N ASP A 13 -10.26 -16.47 -29.72
CA ASP A 13 -8.93 -15.90 -29.54
C ASP A 13 -8.96 -14.62 -28.69
N PHE A 14 -9.99 -13.79 -28.80
CA PHE A 14 -10.15 -12.58 -27.99
C PHE A 14 -10.29 -12.93 -26.51
N TYR A 15 -11.14 -13.92 -26.20
CA TYR A 15 -11.32 -14.41 -24.85
C TYR A 15 -10.00 -14.94 -24.26
N ASN A 16 -9.34 -15.84 -24.99
CA ASN A 16 -8.15 -16.52 -24.52
C ASN A 16 -6.92 -15.59 -24.43
N THR A 17 -6.80 -14.61 -25.34
CA THR A 17 -5.60 -13.76 -25.44
C THR A 17 -5.70 -12.48 -24.61
N LEU A 18 -6.89 -11.90 -24.48
CA LEU A 18 -7.06 -10.61 -23.80
C LEU A 18 -7.83 -10.73 -22.49
N TRP A 19 -9.04 -11.32 -22.55
CA TRP A 19 -9.95 -11.25 -21.40
C TRP A 19 -9.57 -12.23 -20.27
N PHE A 20 -9.34 -13.50 -20.62
CA PHE A 20 -9.06 -14.55 -19.64
C PHE A 20 -7.76 -14.32 -18.84
N PRO A 21 -6.62 -13.94 -19.46
CA PRO A 21 -5.40 -13.65 -18.71
C PRO A 21 -5.58 -12.53 -17.68
N VAL A 22 -6.22 -11.42 -18.07
CA VAL A 22 -6.47 -10.30 -17.16
C VAL A 22 -7.43 -10.68 -16.03
N LYS A 23 -8.51 -11.42 -16.38
CA LYS A 23 -9.46 -11.91 -15.38
C LYS A 23 -8.78 -12.87 -14.40
N SER A 24 -8.01 -13.83 -14.89
CA SER A 24 -7.29 -14.78 -14.06
C SER A 24 -6.30 -14.10 -13.11
N ALA A 25 -5.54 -13.12 -13.62
CA ALA A 25 -4.63 -12.33 -12.82
C ALA A 25 -5.36 -11.53 -11.72
N LEU A 26 -6.50 -10.94 -12.03
CA LEU A 26 -7.33 -10.25 -11.06
C LEU A 26 -7.92 -11.19 -10.00
N ASP A 27 -8.34 -12.38 -10.38
CA ASP A 27 -8.90 -13.37 -9.46
C ASP A 27 -7.80 -13.89 -8.50
N GLU A 28 -6.60 -14.19 -9.02
CA GLU A 28 -5.46 -14.61 -8.21
C GLU A 28 -4.98 -13.50 -7.26
N TYR A 29 -4.87 -12.26 -7.76
CA TYR A 29 -4.60 -11.08 -6.93
C TYR A 29 -5.59 -10.97 -5.77
N ARG A 30 -6.91 -11.14 -6.02
CA ARG A 30 -7.94 -11.04 -4.98
C ARG A 30 -7.79 -12.12 -3.91
N VAL A 31 -7.47 -13.34 -4.32
CA VAL A 31 -7.22 -14.45 -3.38
C VAL A 31 -6.04 -14.12 -2.47
N GLN A 32 -4.92 -13.70 -3.04
CA GLN A 32 -3.72 -13.36 -2.28
C GLN A 32 -3.93 -12.11 -1.41
N GLN A 33 -4.56 -11.08 -1.94
CA GLN A 33 -4.91 -9.88 -1.20
C GLN A 33 -5.75 -10.20 0.04
N LYS A 34 -6.73 -11.10 -0.08
CA LYS A 34 -7.55 -11.55 1.04
C LYS A 34 -6.72 -12.29 2.09
N ILE A 35 -5.80 -13.16 1.67
CA ILE A 35 -4.92 -13.94 2.57
C ILE A 35 -4.02 -12.98 3.37
N PHE A 36 -3.25 -12.12 2.68
CA PHE A 36 -2.31 -11.20 3.33
C PHE A 36 -3.00 -10.14 4.19
N THR A 37 -4.15 -9.60 3.73
CA THR A 37 -4.92 -8.64 4.53
C THR A 37 -5.50 -9.28 5.78
N LYS A 38 -6.00 -10.52 5.68
CA LYS A 38 -6.49 -11.27 6.84
C LYS A 38 -5.37 -11.50 7.85
N GLU A 39 -4.20 -11.93 7.40
CA GLU A 39 -3.05 -12.16 8.27
C GLU A 39 -2.61 -10.88 8.97
N TYR A 40 -2.47 -9.77 8.22
CA TYR A 40 -2.17 -8.46 8.83
C TYR A 40 -3.22 -8.06 9.87
N SER A 41 -4.50 -8.28 9.58
CA SER A 41 -5.59 -8.01 10.51
C SER A 41 -5.49 -8.83 11.80
N MET A 42 -5.07 -10.09 11.70
CA MET A 42 -4.85 -10.95 12.86
C MET A 42 -3.65 -10.47 13.69
N LEU A 43 -2.57 -10.03 13.05
CA LEU A 43 -1.43 -9.42 13.73
C LEU A 43 -1.84 -8.17 14.50
N VAL A 44 -2.57 -7.26 13.86
CA VAL A 44 -3.10 -6.06 14.52
C VAL A 44 -4.00 -6.43 15.72
N ALA A 45 -4.87 -7.42 15.54
CA ALA A 45 -5.78 -7.86 16.62
C ALA A 45 -5.07 -8.54 17.81
N SER A 46 -3.81 -8.97 17.63
CA SER A 46 -3.01 -9.59 18.70
C SER A 46 -2.34 -8.58 19.63
N VAL A 47 -2.33 -7.29 19.27
CA VAL A 47 -1.72 -6.21 20.05
C VAL A 47 -2.74 -5.57 20.96
N ASP A 48 -2.34 -5.28 22.20
CA ASP A 48 -3.10 -4.44 23.11
C ASP A 48 -2.83 -2.96 22.82
N PHE A 49 -3.87 -2.26 22.35
CA PHE A 49 -3.81 -0.83 22.03
C PHE A 49 -4.47 0.07 23.09
N ASP A 50 -4.73 -0.44 24.28
CA ASP A 50 -5.47 0.30 25.31
C ASP A 50 -4.68 1.43 25.98
N SER A 51 -3.41 1.65 25.59
CA SER A 51 -2.61 2.77 26.10
C SER A 51 -3.14 4.10 25.58
N THR A 52 -3.26 5.07 26.49
CA THR A 52 -3.60 6.46 26.23
C THR A 52 -2.46 7.23 25.54
N GLU A 53 -2.48 8.54 25.59
CA GLU A 53 -1.41 9.39 25.08
C GLU A 53 -0.06 9.08 25.78
N ILE A 54 1.01 9.05 24.98
CA ILE A 54 2.37 8.80 25.44
C ILE A 54 3.20 10.05 25.11
N THR A 55 3.69 10.74 26.11
CA THR A 55 4.50 11.95 25.93
C THR A 55 5.99 11.60 25.82
N ALA A 56 6.64 12.13 24.81
CA ALA A 56 8.07 11.93 24.52
C ALA A 56 8.84 13.24 24.77
N ASN A 57 9.09 13.57 26.03
CA ASN A 57 9.83 14.77 26.43
C ASN A 57 11.27 14.74 25.93
N GLU A 58 11.84 13.58 25.73
CA GLU A 58 13.21 13.37 25.22
C GLU A 58 13.43 14.04 23.87
N PHE A 59 12.40 14.12 23.04
CA PHE A 59 12.52 14.75 21.72
C PHE A 59 12.65 16.28 21.77
N ALA A 60 12.21 16.90 22.87
CA ALA A 60 12.39 18.33 23.07
C ALA A 60 13.85 18.77 23.11
N MET A 61 14.78 17.87 23.42
CA MET A 61 16.22 18.17 23.47
C MET A 61 16.87 18.20 22.08
N VAL A 62 16.18 17.77 21.04
CA VAL A 62 16.72 17.57 19.69
C VAL A 62 16.32 18.71 18.73
N SER A 63 15.31 19.52 19.04
CA SER A 63 14.89 20.64 18.22
C SER A 63 14.78 21.94 19.01
N ASP A 64 15.24 23.05 18.42
CA ASP A 64 15.10 24.39 18.98
C ASP A 64 13.64 24.86 19.12
N GLU A 65 12.70 24.17 18.46
CA GLU A 65 11.24 24.37 18.57
C GLU A 65 10.60 23.41 19.57
N SER A 66 11.27 23.09 20.63
CA SER A 66 11.10 22.05 21.61
C SER A 66 9.72 21.93 22.25
N ARG A 67 8.77 21.35 21.50
CA ARG A 67 7.59 20.77 22.12
C ARG A 67 7.75 19.26 22.21
N ALA A 68 7.55 18.72 23.39
CA ALA A 68 7.47 17.27 23.55
C ALA A 68 6.41 16.70 22.58
N TYR A 69 6.78 15.66 21.86
CA TYR A 69 5.83 14.98 20.98
C TYR A 69 4.87 14.11 21.82
N THR A 70 3.57 14.20 21.53
CA THR A 70 2.57 13.35 22.19
C THR A 70 2.03 12.35 21.18
N PHE A 71 2.38 11.07 21.36
CA PHE A 71 1.81 9.98 20.59
C PHE A 71 0.32 9.84 20.92
N GLY A 72 -0.54 9.74 19.92
CA GLY A 72 -1.98 9.69 20.04
C GLY A 72 -2.69 10.99 19.68
N SER A 73 -1.97 12.12 19.60
CA SER A 73 -2.54 13.41 19.25
C SER A 73 -3.03 13.49 17.81
N GLU A 74 -2.34 12.83 16.88
CA GLU A 74 -2.67 12.83 15.44
C GLU A 74 -3.82 11.89 15.08
N SER A 75 -4.07 10.87 15.91
CA SER A 75 -5.12 9.86 15.66
C SER A 75 -6.51 10.25 16.16
N GLY A 76 -6.73 11.53 16.51
CA GLY A 76 -8.07 12.01 16.93
C GLY A 76 -8.55 11.50 18.28
N GLY A 77 -7.61 11.26 19.17
CA GLY A 77 -7.91 11.05 20.60
C GLY A 77 -7.92 9.62 21.05
N SER A 78 -6.89 8.85 20.95
CA SER A 78 -6.87 7.81 21.95
C SER A 78 -5.78 6.77 21.93
N LYS A 79 -4.90 6.65 20.90
CA LYS A 79 -4.09 5.43 20.96
C LYS A 79 -2.63 5.72 20.63
N GLY A 80 -1.93 6.32 21.60
CA GLY A 80 -0.50 6.59 21.50
C GLY A 80 0.32 5.37 21.12
N LYS A 81 -0.09 4.18 21.57
CA LYS A 81 0.58 2.93 21.21
C LYS A 81 0.48 2.59 19.72
N ILE A 82 -0.59 2.98 19.01
CA ILE A 82 -0.69 2.76 17.55
C ILE A 82 0.40 3.55 16.82
N GLU A 83 0.54 4.83 17.13
CA GLU A 83 1.54 5.70 16.52
C GLU A 83 2.95 5.29 16.95
N LEU A 84 3.13 4.88 18.21
CA LEU A 84 4.39 4.36 18.72
C LEU A 84 4.83 3.12 17.93
N LEU A 85 3.95 2.15 17.74
CA LEU A 85 4.28 0.96 16.93
C LEU A 85 4.49 1.31 15.45
N GLY A 86 3.76 2.30 14.93
CA GLY A 86 4.03 2.88 13.62
C GLY A 86 5.44 3.45 13.50
N ALA A 87 5.90 4.19 14.51
CA ALA A 87 7.27 4.68 14.56
C ALA A 87 8.28 3.53 14.68
N MET A 88 8.02 2.55 15.55
CA MET A 88 8.89 1.38 15.74
C MET A 88 9.02 0.53 14.47
N LEU A 89 8.00 0.41 13.62
CA LEU A 89 8.11 -0.27 12.34
C LEU A 89 9.18 0.33 11.42
N HIS A 90 9.44 1.63 11.53
CA HIS A 90 10.49 2.29 10.74
C HIS A 90 11.91 2.05 11.26
N THR A 91 12.09 1.46 12.44
CA THR A 91 13.42 1.12 12.96
C THR A 91 14.01 -0.15 12.33
N GLY A 92 13.20 -0.95 11.63
CA GLY A 92 13.62 -2.22 11.03
C GLY A 92 14.62 -2.11 9.88
N ASN A 93 14.95 -0.89 9.41
CA ASN A 93 16.04 -0.65 8.47
C ASN A 93 16.57 0.79 8.59
N ASP A 94 17.86 0.98 8.32
CA ASP A 94 18.55 2.27 8.51
C ASP A 94 17.96 3.40 7.67
N SER A 95 17.56 3.12 6.43
CA SER A 95 16.98 4.14 5.54
C SER A 95 15.66 4.71 6.08
N ASN A 96 14.76 3.85 6.56
CA ASN A 96 13.52 4.29 7.19
C ASN A 96 13.77 4.99 8.52
N PHE A 97 14.67 4.43 9.34
CA PHE A 97 14.98 5.01 10.63
C PHE A 97 15.55 6.43 10.49
N LYS A 98 16.48 6.62 9.57
CA LYS A 98 17.00 7.95 9.24
C LYS A 98 15.90 8.92 8.78
N LYS A 99 15.00 8.46 7.90
CA LYS A 99 13.86 9.27 7.43
C LYS A 99 12.88 9.60 8.55
N LEU A 100 12.59 8.65 9.44
CA LEU A 100 11.74 8.89 10.60
C LEU A 100 12.30 10.01 11.47
N LEU A 101 13.56 9.88 11.89
CA LEU A 101 14.16 10.81 12.84
C LEU A 101 14.35 12.20 12.24
N LEU A 102 14.88 12.29 11.02
CA LEU A 102 15.14 13.59 10.39
C LEU A 102 13.85 14.26 9.94
N GLY A 103 12.90 13.51 9.36
CA GLY A 103 11.63 14.05 8.90
C GLY A 103 10.74 14.57 10.02
N ARG A 104 10.79 13.95 11.20
CA ARG A 104 10.04 14.38 12.38
C ARG A 104 10.84 15.25 13.35
N LYS A 105 12.10 15.57 13.01
CA LYS A 105 13.02 16.32 13.87
C LYS A 105 13.26 15.63 15.23
N TRP A 106 13.23 14.29 15.26
CA TRP A 106 13.53 13.49 16.44
C TRP A 106 14.99 13.07 16.55
N GLY A 107 15.79 13.45 15.58
CA GLY A 107 17.23 13.24 15.51
C GLY A 107 17.85 14.25 14.55
N LYS A 108 19.16 14.27 14.51
CA LYS A 108 19.96 15.14 13.62
C LYS A 108 21.14 14.39 13.01
N LEU A 109 21.72 14.95 11.98
CA LEU A 109 22.99 14.47 11.45
C LEU A 109 24.12 15.16 12.19
N ASN A 110 25.12 14.40 12.59
CA ASN A 110 26.40 14.90 13.07
C ASN A 110 27.22 15.50 11.92
N GLU A 111 28.32 16.19 12.23
CA GLU A 111 29.23 16.79 11.23
C GLU A 111 29.82 15.73 10.28
N ASP A 112 30.05 14.51 10.78
CA ASP A 112 30.52 13.36 10.00
C ASP A 112 29.45 12.66 9.15
N GLY A 113 28.20 13.14 9.18
CA GLY A 113 27.07 12.57 8.47
C GLY A 113 26.41 11.36 9.15
N THR A 114 26.87 10.96 10.34
CA THR A 114 26.22 9.92 11.14
C THR A 114 24.92 10.43 11.76
N LEU A 115 23.95 9.51 11.98
CA LEU A 115 22.67 9.83 12.59
C LEU A 115 22.78 9.85 14.12
N ASP A 116 22.51 10.98 14.73
CA ASP A 116 22.28 11.05 16.18
C ASP A 116 20.84 10.58 16.49
N SER A 117 20.72 9.41 17.10
CA SER A 117 19.47 8.79 17.51
C SER A 117 19.34 8.64 19.03
N THR A 118 20.18 9.34 19.79
CA THR A 118 20.31 9.17 21.26
C THR A 118 18.98 9.40 21.95
N ALA A 119 18.27 10.48 21.64
CA ALA A 119 17.00 10.82 22.24
C ALA A 119 15.93 9.75 21.95
N PHE A 120 15.85 9.26 20.71
CA PHE A 120 14.89 8.21 20.34
C PHE A 120 15.18 6.89 21.05
N LYS A 121 16.45 6.49 21.15
CA LYS A 121 16.85 5.26 21.88
C LYS A 121 16.58 5.36 23.38
N ALA A 122 16.80 6.53 23.98
CA ALA A 122 16.44 6.78 25.39
C ALA A 122 14.93 6.66 25.60
N PHE A 123 14.14 7.23 24.72
CA PHE A 123 12.68 7.11 24.73
C PHE A 123 12.23 5.64 24.55
N GLU A 124 12.76 4.92 23.56
CA GLU A 124 12.45 3.50 23.35
C GLU A 124 12.73 2.67 24.62
N LYS A 125 13.90 2.89 25.23
CA LYS A 125 14.27 2.21 26.48
C LYS A 125 13.28 2.53 27.59
N ARG A 126 12.88 3.79 27.78
CA ARG A 126 11.87 4.19 28.76
C ARG A 126 10.54 3.51 28.51
N MET A 127 10.07 3.41 27.25
CA MET A 127 8.83 2.70 26.92
C MET A 127 8.89 1.20 27.24
N GLN A 128 10.08 0.60 27.12
CA GLN A 128 10.29 -0.79 27.56
C GLN A 128 10.31 -0.91 29.09
N ASP A 129 10.94 0.02 29.79
CA ASP A 129 11.07 0.00 31.26
C ASP A 129 9.70 0.25 31.95
N GLU A 130 8.86 1.09 31.35
CA GLU A 130 7.48 1.36 31.78
C GLU A 130 6.48 0.26 31.35
N GLY A 131 6.92 -0.75 30.60
CA GLY A 131 6.06 -1.84 30.10
C GLY A 131 5.07 -1.45 29.00
N ILE A 132 5.23 -0.27 28.40
CA ILE A 132 4.42 0.21 27.28
C ILE A 132 4.79 -0.54 26.00
N LEU A 133 6.12 -0.70 25.74
CA LEU A 133 6.64 -1.60 24.72
C LEU A 133 7.00 -2.95 25.35
N THR A 134 6.33 -3.98 24.91
CA THR A 134 6.46 -5.35 25.42
C THR A 134 7.14 -6.27 24.41
N GLU A 135 7.53 -7.47 24.85
CA GLU A 135 8.02 -8.52 23.94
C GLU A 135 7.00 -8.85 22.84
N GLN A 136 5.71 -8.85 23.17
CA GLN A 136 4.64 -9.11 22.19
C GLN A 136 4.59 -8.04 21.11
N ASP A 137 4.86 -6.78 21.46
CA ASP A 137 4.92 -5.69 20.47
C ASP A 137 6.10 -5.89 19.50
N TYR A 138 7.28 -6.27 19.97
CA TYR A 138 8.40 -6.59 19.10
C TYR A 138 8.18 -7.83 18.23
N LYS A 139 7.46 -8.84 18.74
CA LYS A 139 7.00 -9.98 17.93
C LYS A 139 6.02 -9.53 16.84
N PHE A 140 5.12 -8.61 17.15
CA PHE A 140 4.23 -7.98 16.16
C PHE A 140 5.03 -7.23 15.09
N LEU A 141 5.99 -6.39 15.48
CA LEU A 141 6.85 -5.66 14.52
C LEU A 141 7.57 -6.64 13.57
N GLN A 142 8.19 -7.70 14.14
CA GLN A 142 8.87 -8.70 13.31
C GLN A 142 7.91 -9.41 12.36
N ALA A 143 6.72 -9.79 12.83
CA ALA A 143 5.73 -10.45 11.99
C ALA A 143 5.24 -9.54 10.82
N VAL A 144 5.15 -8.21 11.03
CA VAL A 144 4.83 -7.26 9.96
C VAL A 144 5.97 -7.16 8.95
N TRP A 145 7.22 -7.15 9.38
CA TRP A 145 8.38 -7.18 8.48
C TRP A 145 8.44 -8.49 7.69
N ASP A 146 8.22 -9.63 8.33
CA ASP A 146 8.18 -10.95 7.69
C ASP A 146 7.04 -11.04 6.65
N LEU A 147 5.90 -10.43 6.94
CA LEU A 147 4.78 -10.33 6.00
C LEU A 147 5.21 -9.60 4.71
N ASN A 148 5.93 -8.48 4.84
CA ASN A 148 6.45 -7.72 3.71
C ASN A 148 7.53 -8.50 2.94
N GLU A 149 8.42 -9.21 3.66
CA GLU A 149 9.48 -10.00 3.04
C GLU A 149 8.92 -11.14 2.19
N ARG A 150 7.82 -11.76 2.60
CA ARG A 150 7.14 -12.80 1.80
C ARG A 150 6.53 -12.27 0.49
N MET A 151 6.17 -10.99 0.42
CA MET A 151 5.70 -10.38 -0.83
C MET A 151 6.84 -10.05 -1.80
N LEU A 152 8.06 -9.89 -1.30
CA LEU A 152 9.21 -9.44 -2.09
C LEU A 152 9.54 -10.32 -3.29
N PRO A 153 9.60 -11.68 -3.20
CA PRO A 153 9.84 -12.54 -4.35
C PRO A 153 8.80 -12.38 -5.47
N LEU A 154 7.53 -12.17 -5.09
CA LEU A 154 6.45 -11.95 -6.05
C LEU A 154 6.65 -10.66 -6.84
N LEU A 155 7.07 -9.59 -6.14
CA LEU A 155 7.37 -8.32 -6.77
C LEU A 155 8.61 -8.40 -7.67
N GLN A 156 9.66 -9.04 -7.19
CA GLN A 156 10.91 -9.19 -7.95
C GLN A 156 10.66 -9.95 -9.25
N LYS A 157 9.85 -11.01 -9.20
CA LYS A 157 9.43 -11.76 -10.39
C LYS A 157 8.68 -10.84 -11.37
N ALA A 158 7.63 -10.16 -10.91
CA ALA A 158 6.84 -9.27 -11.73
C ALA A 158 7.66 -8.11 -12.31
N HIS A 159 8.55 -7.52 -11.51
CA HIS A 159 9.40 -6.42 -11.96
C HIS A 159 10.39 -6.87 -13.04
N ARG A 160 10.98 -8.06 -12.91
CA ARG A 160 11.83 -8.63 -13.94
C ARG A 160 11.05 -8.92 -15.23
N GLU A 161 9.82 -9.42 -15.12
CA GLU A 161 8.95 -9.69 -16.29
C GLU A 161 8.56 -8.41 -17.02
N THR A 162 8.37 -7.31 -16.30
CA THR A 162 7.90 -6.02 -16.85
C THR A 162 9.03 -5.09 -17.28
N GLU A 163 10.09 -4.96 -16.47
CA GLU A 163 11.16 -3.98 -16.64
C GLU A 163 12.50 -4.63 -17.08
N GLY A 164 12.60 -5.96 -17.01
CA GLY A 164 13.78 -6.73 -17.45
C GLY A 164 14.87 -6.90 -16.40
N TYR A 165 14.74 -6.31 -15.20
CA TYR A 165 15.73 -6.38 -14.13
C TYR A 165 15.09 -6.54 -12.74
N TYR A 166 15.92 -6.88 -11.74
CA TYR A 166 15.50 -6.91 -10.33
C TYR A 166 15.77 -5.55 -9.69
N PHE A 167 14.79 -4.98 -8.98
CA PHE A 167 15.00 -3.73 -8.25
C PHE A 167 15.83 -3.96 -6.97
N LYS A 168 16.51 -2.90 -6.50
CA LYS A 168 17.28 -2.93 -5.26
C LYS A 168 16.36 -3.06 -4.05
N THR A 169 16.67 -4.00 -3.18
CA THR A 169 15.97 -4.19 -1.91
C THR A 169 16.62 -3.38 -0.80
N VAL A 170 15.81 -3.01 0.19
CA VAL A 170 16.31 -2.39 1.43
C VAL A 170 16.79 -3.49 2.36
N LYS A 171 18.01 -3.35 2.87
CA LYS A 171 18.53 -4.29 3.86
C LYS A 171 17.86 -4.08 5.21
N ALA A 172 17.48 -5.17 5.86
CA ALA A 172 17.03 -5.15 7.24
C ALA A 172 18.18 -4.75 8.18
N THR A 173 17.84 -4.05 9.27
CA THR A 173 18.76 -3.72 10.36
C THR A 173 18.29 -4.47 11.61
N PRO A 174 19.11 -5.36 12.17
CA PRO A 174 18.75 -6.08 13.38
C PRO A 174 18.53 -5.12 14.57
N ILE A 175 17.54 -5.44 15.39
CA ILE A 175 17.23 -4.73 16.63
C ILE A 175 17.54 -5.66 17.79
N ILE A 176 18.46 -5.25 18.65
CA ILE A 176 18.85 -5.99 19.84
C ILE A 176 18.38 -5.19 21.06
N ASN A 177 17.55 -5.80 21.89
CA ASN A 177 17.04 -5.19 23.10
C ASN A 177 16.85 -6.22 24.23
N ARG A 178 16.27 -5.79 25.36
CA ARG A 178 16.04 -6.66 26.52
C ARG A 178 15.15 -7.89 26.25
N PHE A 179 14.39 -7.90 25.20
CA PHE A 179 13.48 -8.98 24.81
C PHE A 179 14.10 -9.97 23.82
N GLY A 180 15.29 -9.67 23.30
CA GLY A 180 16.01 -10.52 22.36
C GLY A 180 16.50 -9.79 21.12
N GLU A 181 16.79 -10.59 20.08
CA GLU A 181 17.23 -10.12 18.76
C GLU A 181 16.09 -10.29 17.75
N PHE A 182 15.77 -9.19 17.06
CA PHE A 182 14.78 -9.13 15.99
C PHE A 182 15.51 -8.74 14.69
N ARG A 183 15.19 -9.43 13.59
CA ARG A 183 15.90 -9.26 12.31
C ARG A 183 15.69 -7.89 11.67
N GLY A 184 14.61 -7.19 12.05
CA GLY A 184 14.17 -6.01 11.35
C GLY A 184 13.51 -6.33 10.01
N GLY A 185 13.37 -5.34 9.12
CA GLY A 185 12.79 -5.53 7.83
C GLY A 185 12.27 -4.25 7.16
N TYR A 186 11.56 -4.45 6.07
CA TYR A 186 11.02 -3.38 5.26
C TYR A 186 9.58 -3.01 5.65
N VAL A 187 9.31 -1.71 5.71
CA VAL A 187 7.96 -1.14 5.59
C VAL A 187 8.00 0.07 4.65
N PRO A 188 6.90 0.42 3.96
CA PRO A 188 6.88 1.58 3.09
C PRO A 188 7.04 2.88 3.89
N ALA A 189 7.98 3.74 3.47
CA ALA A 189 8.16 5.09 4.02
C ALA A 189 7.19 6.05 3.32
N LYS A 190 5.99 6.22 3.87
CA LYS A 190 4.98 7.18 3.36
C LYS A 190 5.02 8.45 4.16
N GLY A 191 5.01 9.61 3.47
CA GLY A 191 4.86 10.91 4.12
C GLY A 191 3.51 11.04 4.83
N ASP A 192 3.52 11.78 5.92
CA ASP A 192 2.32 12.12 6.66
C ASP A 192 1.54 13.22 5.90
N PRO A 193 0.30 12.95 5.46
CA PRO A 193 -0.47 13.92 4.68
C PRO A 193 -0.88 15.16 5.46
N TYR A 194 -0.82 15.12 6.78
CA TYR A 194 -1.19 16.26 7.64
C TYR A 194 0.01 17.16 8.00
N MET A 195 1.22 16.60 7.95
CA MET A 195 2.47 17.31 8.28
C MET A 195 3.31 17.68 7.05
N THR A 196 2.85 17.34 5.85
CA THR A 196 3.57 17.64 4.61
C THR A 196 3.24 19.06 4.17
N ASP A 197 4.25 19.84 3.79
CA ASP A 197 4.10 21.21 3.32
C ASP A 197 3.13 21.34 2.12
N VAL A 198 2.40 22.45 2.06
CA VAL A 198 1.38 22.70 1.03
C VAL A 198 1.99 22.66 -0.37
N GLU A 199 3.19 23.23 -0.55
CA GLU A 199 3.92 23.24 -1.84
C GLU A 199 4.18 21.82 -2.36
N ILE A 200 4.59 20.91 -1.48
CA ILE A 200 4.83 19.50 -1.85
C ILE A 200 3.51 18.81 -2.21
N LYS A 201 2.41 19.16 -1.54
CA LYS A 201 1.07 18.65 -1.88
C LYS A 201 0.62 19.11 -3.26
N GLU A 202 0.90 20.35 -3.63
CA GLU A 202 0.58 20.90 -4.94
C GLU A 202 1.41 20.25 -6.04
N GLU A 203 2.74 20.11 -5.85
CA GLU A 203 3.62 19.40 -6.79
C GLU A 203 3.20 17.95 -7.00
N LEU A 204 2.87 17.21 -5.93
CA LEU A 204 2.32 15.87 -6.00
C LEU A 204 0.95 15.82 -6.68
N SER A 205 0.14 16.88 -6.59
CA SER A 205 -1.17 16.96 -7.26
C SER A 205 -1.03 17.20 -8.76
N VAL A 206 -0.07 18.03 -9.17
CA VAL A 206 0.26 18.27 -10.59
C VAL A 206 0.79 17.00 -11.22
N LEU A 207 1.76 16.33 -10.61
CA LEU A 207 2.25 15.02 -11.07
C LEU A 207 1.12 13.99 -11.20
N LYS A 208 0.19 13.92 -10.26
CA LYS A 208 -0.98 13.03 -10.34
C LYS A 208 -1.95 13.41 -11.47
N SER A 209 -2.05 14.68 -11.85
CA SER A 209 -2.92 15.13 -12.95
C SER A 209 -2.33 14.77 -14.32
N GLU A 210 -1.01 14.83 -14.47
CA GLU A 210 -0.32 14.40 -15.69
C GLU A 210 -0.42 12.89 -15.92
N PHE A 211 -0.47 12.08 -14.82
CA PHE A 211 -0.68 10.63 -14.89
C PHE A 211 -2.08 10.20 -15.34
N LYS A 212 -3.08 11.10 -15.36
CA LYS A 212 -4.44 10.73 -15.80
C LYS A 212 -4.54 10.31 -17.27
N ASN A 213 -3.59 10.74 -18.09
CA ASN A 213 -3.52 10.43 -19.53
C ASN A 213 -2.49 9.33 -19.84
N SER A 214 -1.88 8.71 -18.83
CA SER A 214 -0.89 7.65 -19.04
C SER A 214 -1.56 6.30 -19.30
N LEU A 215 -0.82 5.41 -19.98
CA LEU A 215 -1.22 4.03 -20.21
C LEU A 215 -1.52 3.33 -18.87
N PRO A 216 -2.47 2.36 -18.84
CA PRO A 216 -2.79 1.59 -17.65
C PRO A 216 -1.53 0.97 -17.04
N LYS A 217 -1.15 1.40 -15.83
CA LYS A 217 0.02 0.90 -15.11
C LYS A 217 -0.31 0.73 -13.63
N VAL A 218 0.07 -0.40 -13.06
CA VAL A 218 0.05 -0.61 -11.60
C VAL A 218 1.40 -0.20 -11.03
N GLU A 219 1.41 0.53 -9.93
CA GLU A 219 2.62 0.94 -9.23
C GLU A 219 2.68 0.35 -7.82
N SER A 220 3.89 -0.04 -7.40
CA SER A 220 4.17 -0.43 -6.02
C SER A 220 5.25 0.46 -5.42
N GLY A 221 5.09 0.84 -4.15
CA GLY A 221 6.09 1.63 -3.44
C GLY A 221 7.43 0.91 -3.27
N MET A 222 7.43 -0.43 -3.26
CA MET A 222 8.67 -1.22 -3.13
C MET A 222 9.57 -1.17 -4.36
N THR A 223 9.02 -0.93 -5.55
CA THR A 223 9.78 -0.89 -6.81
C THR A 223 10.36 0.49 -7.12
N LYS A 224 9.94 1.52 -6.36
CA LYS A 224 10.43 2.91 -6.56
C LYS A 224 11.80 3.09 -5.95
N GLU A 225 12.69 3.77 -6.67
CA GLU A 225 13.97 4.20 -6.11
C GLU A 225 13.77 5.10 -4.90
N ARG A 226 14.62 4.91 -3.88
CA ARG A 226 14.57 5.72 -2.67
C ARG A 226 15.33 7.02 -2.87
N ASN A 227 14.67 8.13 -2.61
CA ASN A 227 15.35 9.40 -2.45
C ASN A 227 15.95 9.47 -1.04
N GLU A 228 17.27 9.25 -0.94
CA GLU A 228 18.00 9.22 0.34
C GLU A 228 18.15 10.62 0.98
N ARG A 229 17.87 11.68 0.22
CA ARG A 229 18.06 13.08 0.67
C ARG A 229 16.75 13.79 1.01
N PHE A 230 15.62 13.12 0.81
CA PHE A 230 14.31 13.73 1.03
C PHE A 230 13.73 13.23 2.35
N TYR A 231 13.61 14.12 3.32
CA TYR A 231 13.14 13.84 4.66
C TYR A 231 11.80 14.53 4.89
N GLN A 232 10.72 13.80 4.68
CA GLN A 232 9.37 14.22 5.09
C GLN A 232 8.99 13.52 6.39
N PRO A 233 8.13 14.13 7.24
CA PRO A 233 7.51 13.44 8.35
C PRO A 233 6.82 12.16 7.86
N LEU A 234 7.24 11.01 8.38
CA LEU A 234 6.63 9.74 8.02
C LEU A 234 5.31 9.54 8.76
N SER A 235 4.33 8.97 8.07
CA SER A 235 3.08 8.57 8.67
C SER A 235 3.31 7.44 9.68
N LEU A 236 2.78 7.62 10.89
CA LEU A 236 2.83 6.63 11.97
C LEU A 236 1.60 5.73 12.00
N HIS A 237 0.65 5.96 11.10
CA HIS A 237 -0.63 5.25 11.09
C HIS A 237 -0.49 3.85 10.49
N LEU A 238 -0.76 2.80 11.28
CA LEU A 238 -0.65 1.40 10.83
C LEU A 238 -1.57 1.04 9.64
N GLY A 239 -2.63 1.81 9.42
CA GLY A 239 -3.58 1.60 8.31
C GLY A 239 -2.98 1.69 6.92
N TYR A 240 -1.83 2.36 6.73
CA TYR A 240 -1.18 2.42 5.43
C TYR A 240 -0.68 1.04 4.93
N MET A 241 -0.46 0.10 5.85
CA MET A 241 -0.04 -1.27 5.50
C MET A 241 -1.08 -2.02 4.68
N THR A 242 -2.37 -1.80 4.94
CA THR A 242 -3.44 -2.42 4.15
C THR A 242 -3.37 -1.99 2.68
N LYS A 243 -3.17 -0.69 2.46
CA LYS A 243 -2.98 -0.16 1.10
C LYS A 243 -1.68 -0.66 0.47
N HIS A 244 -0.62 -0.76 1.26
CA HIS A 244 0.66 -1.28 0.79
C HIS A 244 0.56 -2.73 0.32
N ILE A 245 -0.12 -3.59 1.07
CA ILE A 245 -0.40 -4.99 0.70
C ILE A 245 -1.17 -5.02 -0.62
N ASP A 246 -2.23 -4.21 -0.73
CA ASP A 246 -3.04 -4.11 -1.94
C ASP A 246 -2.22 -3.69 -3.16
N ASP A 247 -1.51 -2.56 -3.09
CA ASP A 247 -0.69 -2.02 -4.19
C ASP A 247 0.40 -3.02 -4.60
N THR A 248 1.01 -3.70 -3.62
CA THR A 248 2.10 -4.67 -3.82
C THR A 248 1.63 -5.92 -4.55
N LEU A 249 0.56 -6.53 -4.07
CA LEU A 249 0.03 -7.75 -4.68
C LEU A 249 -0.60 -7.47 -6.04
N ARG A 250 -1.23 -6.30 -6.22
CA ARG A 250 -1.74 -5.90 -7.53
C ARG A 250 -0.61 -5.72 -8.53
N TYR A 251 0.49 -5.08 -8.15
CA TYR A 251 1.67 -5.01 -9.01
C TYR A 251 2.18 -6.40 -9.36
N ALA A 252 2.30 -7.29 -8.37
CA ALA A 252 2.86 -8.62 -8.56
C ALA A 252 2.05 -9.50 -9.53
N TYR A 253 0.73 -9.44 -9.45
CA TYR A 253 -0.14 -10.33 -10.24
C TYR A 253 -0.74 -9.68 -11.48
N VAL A 254 -1.03 -8.39 -11.44
CA VAL A 254 -1.80 -7.72 -12.50
C VAL A 254 -0.91 -6.96 -13.48
N GLN A 255 0.19 -6.35 -13.01
CA GLN A 255 1.05 -5.52 -13.88
C GLN A 255 1.66 -6.28 -15.05
N PRO A 256 2.25 -7.49 -14.91
CA PRO A 256 2.82 -8.21 -16.04
C PRO A 256 1.77 -8.50 -17.12
N VAL A 257 0.60 -8.99 -16.71
CA VAL A 257 -0.48 -9.34 -17.64
C VAL A 257 -1.06 -8.10 -18.33
N LEU A 258 -1.20 -6.98 -17.61
CA LEU A 258 -1.63 -5.71 -18.21
C LEU A 258 -0.64 -5.23 -19.27
N GLN A 259 0.66 -5.33 -19.00
CA GLN A 259 1.69 -4.91 -19.95
C GLN A 259 1.68 -5.78 -21.20
N ASP A 260 1.52 -7.09 -21.06
CA ASP A 260 1.45 -8.00 -22.21
C ASP A 260 0.15 -7.79 -23.00
N THR A 261 -0.96 -7.59 -22.32
CA THR A 261 -2.25 -7.25 -22.98
C THR A 261 -2.13 -5.93 -23.73
N LEU A 262 -1.48 -4.91 -23.16
CA LEU A 262 -1.26 -3.63 -23.84
C LEU A 262 -0.35 -3.75 -25.07
N LYS A 263 0.66 -4.64 -25.05
CA LYS A 263 1.47 -4.93 -26.24
C LYS A 263 0.61 -5.48 -27.39
N VAL A 264 -0.32 -6.40 -27.07
CA VAL A 264 -1.26 -6.96 -28.06
C VAL A 264 -2.21 -5.88 -28.56
N VAL A 265 -2.85 -5.13 -27.66
CA VAL A 265 -3.84 -4.08 -28.03
C VAL A 265 -3.21 -2.93 -28.83
N ASN A 266 -1.92 -2.66 -28.64
CA ASN A 266 -1.18 -1.63 -29.36
C ASN A 266 -0.45 -2.18 -30.61
N ASN A 267 -0.56 -3.48 -30.89
CA ASN A 267 -0.03 -4.04 -32.15
C ASN A 267 -0.80 -3.47 -33.32
N LYS A 268 -0.09 -3.07 -34.39
CA LYS A 268 -0.65 -2.40 -35.57
C LYS A 268 -1.70 -3.29 -36.27
N ASP A 269 -1.34 -4.55 -36.53
CA ASP A 269 -2.22 -5.48 -37.25
C ASP A 269 -3.49 -5.77 -36.44
N PHE A 270 -3.36 -5.89 -35.13
CA PHE A 270 -4.51 -6.07 -34.23
C PHE A 270 -5.44 -4.84 -34.26
N THR A 271 -4.84 -3.64 -34.15
CA THR A 271 -5.60 -2.38 -34.15
C THR A 271 -6.32 -2.14 -35.48
N GLU A 272 -5.67 -2.40 -36.60
CA GLU A 272 -6.27 -2.28 -37.94
C GLU A 272 -7.44 -3.27 -38.12
N LYS A 273 -7.27 -4.54 -37.75
CA LYS A 273 -8.34 -5.53 -37.83
C LYS A 273 -9.50 -5.21 -36.90
N LEU A 274 -9.21 -4.73 -35.68
CA LEU A 274 -10.23 -4.32 -34.73
C LEU A 274 -11.04 -3.12 -35.26
N ALA A 275 -10.37 -2.15 -35.89
CA ALA A 275 -11.00 -0.97 -36.45
C ALA A 275 -11.96 -1.28 -37.62
N ILE A 276 -11.70 -2.37 -38.37
CA ILE A 276 -12.63 -2.85 -39.42
C ILE A 276 -13.96 -3.32 -38.78
N ILE A 277 -13.89 -3.95 -37.61
CA ILE A 277 -15.09 -4.43 -36.90
C ILE A 277 -15.80 -3.26 -36.23
N ASN A 278 -15.07 -2.48 -35.44
CA ASN A 278 -15.56 -1.28 -34.77
C ASN A 278 -14.38 -0.37 -34.35
N PRO A 279 -14.23 0.82 -34.96
CA PRO A 279 -13.07 1.69 -34.73
C PRO A 279 -12.95 2.26 -33.30
N VAL A 280 -14.05 2.29 -32.54
CA VAL A 280 -14.06 2.88 -31.19
C VAL A 280 -13.85 1.86 -30.05
N VAL A 281 -13.90 0.57 -30.34
CA VAL A 281 -13.81 -0.49 -29.30
C VAL A 281 -12.48 -0.44 -28.53
N LYS A 282 -11.37 -0.15 -29.17
CA LYS A 282 -10.08 -0.03 -28.52
C LYS A 282 -10.13 1.04 -27.43
N ASP A 283 -10.51 2.26 -27.80
CA ASP A 283 -10.33 3.45 -26.94
C ASP A 283 -11.52 3.63 -25.99
N GLU A 284 -12.73 3.23 -26.37
CA GLU A 284 -13.91 3.39 -25.52
C GLU A 284 -14.23 2.17 -24.64
N MET A 285 -13.68 0.99 -24.94
CA MET A 285 -13.98 -0.22 -24.18
C MET A 285 -12.72 -0.89 -23.60
N ILE A 286 -11.73 -1.25 -24.45
CA ILE A 286 -10.60 -2.06 -24.01
C ILE A 286 -9.67 -1.24 -23.10
N ILE A 287 -9.25 -0.04 -23.49
CA ILE A 287 -8.37 0.80 -22.70
C ILE A 287 -9.01 1.21 -21.36
N PRO A 288 -10.27 1.69 -21.28
CA PRO A 288 -10.92 1.97 -20.00
C PRO A 288 -11.08 0.73 -19.11
N TRP A 289 -11.32 -0.43 -19.69
CA TRP A 289 -11.35 -1.68 -18.93
C TRP A 289 -9.98 -2.01 -18.33
N LEU A 290 -8.90 -1.91 -19.09
CA LEU A 290 -7.54 -2.10 -18.60
C LEU A 290 -7.16 -1.06 -17.54
N GLN A 291 -7.58 0.20 -17.70
CA GLN A 291 -7.40 1.24 -16.69
C GLN A 291 -8.13 0.90 -15.39
N THR A 292 -9.34 0.36 -15.48
CA THR A 292 -10.10 -0.11 -14.32
C THR A 292 -9.39 -1.27 -13.64
N ALA A 293 -8.86 -2.23 -14.41
CA ALA A 293 -8.06 -3.33 -13.87
C ALA A 293 -6.78 -2.85 -13.17
N ALA A 294 -6.13 -1.82 -13.72
CA ALA A 294 -4.92 -1.24 -13.16
C ALA A 294 -5.16 -0.41 -11.88
N THR A 295 -6.18 0.42 -11.87
CA THR A 295 -6.27 1.53 -10.90
C THR A 295 -7.24 1.31 -9.76
N GLN A 296 -8.16 0.37 -9.81
CA GLN A 296 -9.26 0.15 -8.85
C GLN A 296 -9.48 1.29 -7.84
N LYS A 297 -10.42 2.18 -8.12
CA LYS A 297 -10.71 3.42 -7.35
C LYS A 297 -11.27 3.18 -5.93
N THR A 298 -10.71 2.25 -5.15
CA THR A 298 -11.36 1.84 -3.90
C THR A 298 -10.78 2.47 -2.62
N TYR A 299 -9.68 3.22 -2.68
CA TYR A 299 -9.07 3.78 -1.47
C TYR A 299 -8.94 5.31 -1.51
N SER A 300 -9.85 5.97 -0.75
CA SER A 300 -9.61 7.34 -0.30
C SER A 300 -8.77 7.30 0.98
N PRO A 301 -7.70 8.10 1.11
CA PRO A 301 -6.89 8.18 2.33
C PRO A 301 -7.72 8.47 3.59
N SER A 302 -8.77 9.29 3.47
CA SER A 302 -9.71 9.61 4.56
C SER A 302 -10.55 8.43 5.05
N LYS A 303 -10.67 7.35 4.26
CA LYS A 303 -11.37 6.13 4.66
C LYS A 303 -10.44 5.08 5.29
N LEU A 304 -9.12 5.23 5.14
CA LEU A 304 -8.16 4.28 5.73
C LEU A 304 -8.17 4.33 7.26
N GLY A 305 -8.16 5.53 7.84
CA GLY A 305 -8.28 5.72 9.28
C GLY A 305 -9.54 5.11 9.83
N THR A 306 -10.70 5.43 9.24
CA THR A 306 -12.00 4.91 9.67
C THR A 306 -12.11 3.38 9.52
N GLN A 307 -11.48 2.78 8.51
CA GLN A 307 -11.45 1.32 8.34
C GLN A 307 -10.54 0.64 9.34
N PHE A 308 -9.39 1.23 9.63
CA PHE A 308 -8.45 0.72 10.63
C PHE A 308 -9.05 0.82 12.06
N ASP A 309 -9.68 1.94 12.38
CA ASP A 309 -10.37 2.12 13.66
C ASP A 309 -11.54 1.14 13.83
N ARG A 310 -12.27 0.85 12.75
CA ARG A 310 -13.27 -0.22 12.72
C ARG A 310 -12.66 -1.60 12.90
N LEU A 311 -11.48 -1.87 12.34
CA LEU A 311 -10.78 -3.13 12.45
C LEU A 311 -10.32 -3.37 13.90
N ILE A 312 -9.82 -2.35 14.58
CA ILE A 312 -9.46 -2.40 16.00
C ILE A 312 -10.70 -2.53 16.90
N ALA A 313 -11.73 -1.72 16.66
CA ALA A 313 -12.99 -1.80 17.43
C ALA A 313 -13.69 -3.16 17.26
N THR A 314 -13.49 -3.82 16.12
CA THR A 314 -14.09 -5.10 15.77
C THR A 314 -13.24 -6.28 16.21
N GLY A 315 -11.91 -6.12 16.32
CA GLY A 315 -11.03 -7.14 16.89
C GLY A 315 -11.37 -7.46 18.36
N LYS A 316 -11.93 -6.50 19.08
CA LYS A 316 -12.52 -6.72 20.42
C LYS A 316 -13.84 -7.53 20.40
N ARG A 317 -14.48 -7.69 19.21
CA ARG A 317 -15.68 -8.55 19.03
C ARG A 317 -15.40 -9.54 17.90
N ARG A 318 -15.06 -10.78 18.26
CA ARG A 318 -14.67 -11.90 17.36
C ARG A 318 -15.55 -12.15 16.11
N THR A 319 -16.69 -11.49 15.98
CA THR A 319 -17.67 -11.63 14.87
C THR A 319 -17.48 -10.65 13.71
N GLY A 320 -16.76 -9.53 13.89
CA GLY A 320 -16.72 -8.45 12.88
C GLY A 320 -15.69 -8.63 11.76
N ILE A 321 -14.67 -9.46 11.96
CA ILE A 321 -13.63 -9.69 10.95
C ILE A 321 -14.24 -10.34 9.69
N ALA A 322 -15.16 -11.28 9.86
CA ALA A 322 -15.85 -11.96 8.76
C ALA A 322 -16.71 -11.01 7.90
N ILE A 323 -17.38 -10.02 8.53
CA ILE A 323 -18.28 -9.06 7.85
C ILE A 323 -17.47 -8.07 6.99
N MET A 324 -16.27 -7.65 7.46
CA MET A 324 -15.42 -6.73 6.72
C MET A 324 -14.86 -7.36 5.44
N PHE A 325 -14.50 -8.65 5.48
CA PHE A 325 -14.05 -9.40 4.31
C PHE A 325 -15.16 -9.64 3.30
N ALA A 326 -16.41 -9.86 3.75
CA ALA A 326 -17.58 -9.99 2.88
C ALA A 326 -17.86 -8.67 2.12
N ASN A 327 -17.72 -7.52 2.76
CA ASN A 327 -17.95 -6.21 2.11
C ASN A 327 -16.89 -5.85 1.06
N ILE A 328 -15.61 -6.20 1.30
CA ILE A 328 -14.55 -6.02 0.29
C ILE A 328 -14.84 -6.93 -0.92
N GLY A 329 -15.19 -8.19 -0.70
CA GLY A 329 -15.58 -9.13 -1.75
C GLY A 329 -16.79 -8.66 -2.56
N ASN A 330 -17.82 -8.11 -1.91
CA ASN A 330 -19.04 -7.61 -2.56
C ASN A 330 -18.78 -6.34 -3.40
N ALA A 331 -17.90 -5.42 -2.96
CA ALA A 331 -17.51 -4.25 -3.75
C ALA A 331 -16.82 -4.67 -5.06
N PHE A 332 -16.05 -5.75 -5.03
CA PHE A 332 -15.40 -6.30 -6.23
C PHE A 332 -16.40 -7.02 -7.16
N GLN A 333 -17.38 -7.74 -6.61
CA GLN A 333 -18.41 -8.40 -7.44
C GLN A 333 -19.29 -7.38 -8.16
N GLN A 334 -19.58 -6.23 -7.57
CA GLN A 334 -20.37 -5.17 -8.21
C GLN A 334 -19.65 -4.56 -9.42
N LEU A 335 -18.33 -4.42 -9.39
CA LEU A 335 -17.55 -3.92 -10.53
C LEU A 335 -17.52 -4.90 -11.71
N THR A 336 -17.45 -6.20 -11.44
CA THR A 336 -17.50 -7.22 -12.51
C THR A 336 -18.91 -7.40 -13.08
N GLY A 337 -19.97 -7.08 -12.31
CA GLY A 337 -21.37 -7.10 -12.77
C GLY A 337 -21.77 -5.92 -13.67
N LEU A 338 -21.04 -4.79 -13.61
CA LEU A 338 -21.30 -3.62 -14.46
C LEU A 338 -20.95 -3.87 -15.95
N PHE A 339 -20.00 -4.73 -16.25
CA PHE A 339 -19.55 -5.02 -17.61
C PHE A 339 -20.63 -5.65 -18.51
N PRO A 340 -21.38 -6.67 -18.07
CA PRO A 340 -22.51 -7.20 -18.86
C PRO A 340 -23.62 -6.19 -19.09
N ALA A 341 -23.80 -5.22 -18.16
CA ALA A 341 -24.82 -4.19 -18.28
C ALA A 341 -24.45 -3.13 -19.34
N LEU A 342 -23.17 -2.70 -19.38
CA LEU A 342 -22.67 -1.72 -20.35
C LEU A 342 -22.74 -2.23 -21.80
N ILE A 343 -22.62 -3.53 -22.02
CA ILE A 343 -22.69 -4.13 -23.36
C ILE A 343 -24.15 -4.35 -23.83
N LYS A 344 -25.10 -4.54 -22.90
CA LYS A 344 -26.54 -4.67 -23.23
C LYS A 344 -27.25 -3.34 -23.47
N VAL A 345 -26.69 -2.22 -23.00
CA VAL A 345 -27.29 -0.88 -23.17
C VAL A 345 -26.77 -0.25 -24.44
N LYS A 346 -27.65 0.05 -25.40
CA LYS A 346 -27.28 0.77 -26.62
C LYS A 346 -26.66 2.11 -26.25
N PRO A 347 -25.60 2.58 -26.95
CA PRO A 347 -24.86 3.81 -26.61
C PRO A 347 -25.71 5.07 -26.42
N LYS A 348 -26.87 5.13 -27.06
CA LYS A 348 -27.82 6.26 -26.97
C LYS A 348 -28.42 6.47 -25.55
N TYR A 349 -28.40 5.46 -24.67
CA TYR A 349 -28.94 5.53 -23.31
C TYR A 349 -27.86 5.83 -22.24
N LEU A 350 -26.59 5.94 -22.64
CA LEU A 350 -25.48 6.26 -21.76
C LEU A 350 -25.16 7.78 -21.73
N ARG A 351 -25.95 8.60 -22.39
CA ARG A 351 -25.70 10.04 -22.62
C ARG A 351 -26.61 10.98 -21.82
N ASN A 352 -27.19 10.53 -20.70
CA ASN A 352 -27.88 11.39 -19.75
C ASN A 352 -27.20 11.37 -18.40
#